data_c4f23b69327a9758d010ea9fef2078b3
#
_entry.id   c4f23b69327a9758d010ea9fef2078b3
#
_cell.length_a   1.000
_cell.length_b   1.000
_cell.length_c   1.000
_cell.angle_alpha   90.00
_cell.angle_beta   90.00
_cell.angle_gamma   90.00
#
_symmetry.space_group_name_H-M   'P 1'
#
loop_
_entity.id
_entity.type
_entity.pdbx_description
1 polymer ?
#
loop_
_entity_poly.entity_id
_entity_poly.type
_entity_poly.pdbx_seq_one_letter_code
_entity_poly.pdbx_strand_id
1 'polypeptide(L)'
;MIRYFIIGIILCLASCTTPSKHEETLMQVESFIHERPDSALAVLQGIDTTTLKNKEEKAKHALLLSMALDKNVIDRTDFEVLQPAIDYYQNHGTATDKLRTLYYEGRIYTNKKDYASATIRFNQALNQGKESDDIRTKARIHFAQSTIYNKLYQFDKYIEENKQASEYFKEAGLLNSYANCLKRIINGYNILEDQENAEFYIQQFKCILDSVNAQRKMDFYNVHLIHVKNNSTKEETASALNEYLENVPEKDWDNLSLADAYLTLDDYQKAYDCLQNHKPSQTSLRYYAVSIKVYQQLNQPEKELDSYRHYNKFSDSIDLAIYAQSTQFIEEYHKQELEILQHKATQDKIVLTAVIAILVLSIICIGIYVRFKMNLKEKEKYRLQCLQIEQERDNLSQLLDIRKGELGEDAQSALTKRLALLNRFFIAHITNNESFNSKLHQEMEALIANRDTFMESTRLSFVASHPQFIQHLESHGLTEWEINYCCLYALGLKGKEVGTYIKMRSHYNVSSDIRVKLGINEHDTNLGIYLRKLLAHS
;
A
#
# COMPACT_ATOMS: atom_id res chain seq x y z
N MET A 1 -32.09 -14.49 -10.23
CA MET A 1 -31.73 -13.16 -9.69
C MET A 1 -30.24 -12.85 -9.77
N ILE A 2 -29.31 -13.70 -9.35
CA ILE A 2 -27.85 -13.46 -9.40
C ILE A 2 -27.32 -13.21 -10.82
N ARG A 3 -27.82 -13.93 -11.84
CA ARG A 3 -27.42 -13.73 -13.26
C ARG A 3 -27.79 -12.34 -13.81
N TYR A 4 -28.93 -11.79 -13.41
CA TYR A 4 -29.37 -10.44 -13.83
C TYR A 4 -28.63 -9.33 -13.07
N PHE A 5 -28.19 -9.61 -11.84
CA PHE A 5 -27.39 -8.69 -11.04
C PHE A 5 -25.96 -8.56 -11.62
N ILE A 6 -25.35 -9.67 -12.07
CA ILE A 6 -24.03 -9.69 -12.71
C ILE A 6 -24.08 -8.98 -14.08
N ILE A 7 -25.15 -9.19 -14.87
CA ILE A 7 -25.34 -8.50 -16.16
C ILE A 7 -25.57 -6.99 -15.94
N GLY A 8 -26.26 -6.59 -14.88
CA GLY A 8 -26.43 -5.18 -14.49
C GLY A 8 -25.10 -4.50 -14.12
N ILE A 9 -24.22 -5.21 -13.40
CA ILE A 9 -22.87 -4.69 -13.04
C ILE A 9 -21.97 -4.60 -14.27
N ILE A 10 -22.03 -5.55 -15.21
CA ILE A 10 -21.24 -5.52 -16.45
C ILE A 10 -21.73 -4.41 -17.40
N LEU A 11 -23.03 -4.12 -17.44
CA LEU A 11 -23.60 -3.01 -18.22
C LEU A 11 -23.26 -1.62 -17.64
N CYS A 12 -23.06 -1.51 -16.32
CA CYS A 12 -22.58 -0.28 -15.68
C CYS A 12 -21.09 -0.01 -15.93
N LEU A 13 -20.27 -1.01 -16.25
CA LEU A 13 -18.84 -0.88 -16.57
C LEU A 13 -18.58 -0.59 -18.06
N ALA A 14 -19.58 -0.69 -18.92
CA ALA A 14 -19.49 -0.43 -20.36
C ALA A 14 -20.02 0.97 -20.77
N SER A 15 -20.08 1.92 -19.84
CA SER A 15 -20.32 3.34 -20.17
C SER A 15 -19.04 3.89 -20.81
N CYS A 16 -18.80 3.59 -22.09
CA CYS A 16 -17.91 4.38 -22.93
C CYS A 16 -18.54 5.76 -23.04
N THR A 17 -18.18 6.67 -22.13
CA THR A 17 -18.47 8.10 -22.29
C THR A 17 -17.66 8.56 -23.49
N THR A 18 -18.33 9.03 -24.55
CA THR A 18 -17.66 9.77 -25.64
C THR A 18 -16.89 10.91 -24.99
N PRO A 19 -15.59 11.08 -25.33
CA PRO A 19 -14.77 12.13 -24.75
C PRO A 19 -15.46 13.50 -24.96
N SER A 20 -15.35 14.37 -23.98
CA SER A 20 -15.90 15.72 -24.12
C SER A 20 -15.11 16.47 -25.20
N LYS A 21 -15.74 17.51 -25.81
CA LYS A 21 -15.03 18.34 -26.77
C LYS A 21 -13.73 18.94 -26.19
N HIS A 22 -13.71 19.23 -24.92
CA HIS A 22 -12.51 19.73 -24.23
C HIS A 22 -11.45 18.65 -24.05
N GLU A 23 -11.85 17.44 -23.73
CA GLU A 23 -10.94 16.29 -23.60
C GLU A 23 -10.23 16.00 -24.93
N GLU A 24 -10.96 16.00 -26.06
CA GLU A 24 -10.36 15.87 -27.39
C GLU A 24 -9.36 16.99 -27.68
N THR A 25 -9.72 18.25 -27.35
CA THR A 25 -8.83 19.40 -27.54
C THR A 25 -7.55 19.25 -26.68
N LEU A 26 -7.67 18.85 -25.41
CA LEU A 26 -6.52 18.67 -24.52
C LEU A 26 -5.60 17.53 -25.01
N MET A 27 -6.17 16.42 -25.49
CA MET A 27 -5.41 15.32 -26.10
C MET A 27 -4.66 15.77 -27.36
N GLN A 28 -5.32 16.55 -28.22
CA GLN A 28 -4.68 17.10 -29.42
C GLN A 28 -3.53 18.04 -29.04
N VAL A 29 -3.72 18.94 -28.08
CA VAL A 29 -2.65 19.85 -27.61
C VAL A 29 -1.48 19.05 -27.07
N GLU A 30 -1.72 18.01 -26.27
CA GLU A 30 -0.67 17.18 -25.71
C GLU A 30 0.19 16.51 -26.79
N SER A 31 -0.41 16.14 -27.92
CA SER A 31 0.31 15.48 -29.02
C SER A 31 1.33 16.38 -29.72
N PHE A 32 1.09 17.70 -29.77
CA PHE A 32 1.97 18.64 -30.47
C PHE A 32 2.68 19.68 -29.61
N ILE A 33 2.42 19.73 -28.31
CA ILE A 33 2.97 20.73 -27.37
C ILE A 33 4.51 20.76 -27.34
N HIS A 34 5.16 19.66 -27.69
CA HIS A 34 6.62 19.59 -27.76
C HIS A 34 7.19 20.26 -29.01
N GLU A 35 6.45 20.23 -30.10
CA GLU A 35 6.89 20.74 -31.42
C GLU A 35 6.44 22.18 -31.66
N ARG A 36 5.23 22.54 -31.17
CA ARG A 36 4.62 23.84 -31.34
C ARG A 36 4.08 24.40 -30.02
N PRO A 37 4.99 24.74 -29.10
CA PRO A 37 4.59 25.18 -27.75
C PRO A 37 3.84 26.51 -27.73
N ASP A 38 4.13 27.42 -28.65
CA ASP A 38 3.41 28.69 -28.89
C ASP A 38 1.96 28.46 -29.27
N SER A 39 1.71 27.58 -30.24
CA SER A 39 0.36 27.21 -30.67
C SER A 39 -0.39 26.50 -29.54
N ALA A 40 0.29 25.61 -28.77
CA ALA A 40 -0.30 24.95 -27.63
C ALA A 40 -0.72 25.94 -26.54
N LEU A 41 0.12 26.96 -26.27
CA LEU A 41 -0.18 28.00 -25.30
C LEU A 41 -1.41 28.81 -25.72
N ALA A 42 -1.49 29.23 -27.00
CA ALA A 42 -2.61 29.97 -27.52
C ALA A 42 -3.94 29.21 -27.40
N VAL A 43 -3.95 27.90 -27.72
CA VAL A 43 -5.15 27.05 -27.60
C VAL A 43 -5.57 26.91 -26.14
N LEU A 44 -4.61 26.63 -25.23
CA LEU A 44 -4.91 26.43 -23.83
C LEU A 44 -5.41 27.70 -23.14
N GLN A 45 -4.86 28.86 -23.47
CA GLN A 45 -5.33 30.16 -22.95
C GLN A 45 -6.71 30.53 -23.47
N GLY A 46 -7.11 30.02 -24.63
CA GLY A 46 -8.44 30.24 -25.22
C GLY A 46 -9.56 29.39 -24.60
N ILE A 47 -9.23 28.42 -23.75
CA ILE A 47 -10.23 27.58 -23.08
C ILE A 47 -10.79 28.33 -21.86
N ASP A 48 -12.10 28.53 -21.83
CA ASP A 48 -12.80 29.01 -20.62
C ASP A 48 -12.84 27.88 -19.57
N THR A 49 -12.08 28.04 -18.51
CA THR A 49 -11.95 27.05 -17.43
C THR A 49 -13.26 26.76 -16.70
N THR A 50 -14.25 27.67 -16.78
CA THR A 50 -15.58 27.46 -16.18
C THR A 50 -16.39 26.41 -16.94
N THR A 51 -16.05 26.15 -18.21
CA THR A 51 -16.72 25.17 -19.07
C THR A 51 -16.16 23.76 -18.90
N LEU A 52 -15.03 23.60 -18.22
CA LEU A 52 -14.43 22.29 -17.90
C LEU A 52 -15.29 21.56 -16.87
N LYS A 53 -15.79 20.38 -17.25
CA LYS A 53 -16.89 19.70 -16.55
C LYS A 53 -16.47 19.06 -15.22
N ASN A 54 -15.29 18.50 -15.13
CA ASN A 54 -14.85 17.73 -14.01
C ASN A 54 -13.45 18.13 -13.52
N LYS A 55 -13.03 17.59 -12.39
CA LYS A 55 -11.73 17.88 -11.78
C LYS A 55 -10.56 17.38 -12.63
N GLU A 56 -10.74 16.30 -13.38
CA GLU A 56 -9.72 15.70 -14.23
C GLU A 56 -9.43 16.59 -15.45
N GLU A 57 -10.46 17.08 -16.15
CA GLU A 57 -10.30 18.04 -17.26
C GLU A 57 -9.58 19.32 -16.79
N LYS A 58 -9.97 19.84 -15.60
CA LYS A 58 -9.30 21.02 -15.00
C LYS A 58 -7.84 20.75 -14.69
N ALA A 59 -7.54 19.59 -14.13
CA ALA A 59 -6.17 19.17 -13.81
C ALA A 59 -5.32 18.99 -15.08
N LYS A 60 -5.88 18.33 -16.11
CA LYS A 60 -5.20 18.13 -17.38
C LYS A 60 -4.91 19.46 -18.08
N HIS A 61 -5.89 20.37 -18.12
CA HIS A 61 -5.71 21.72 -18.66
C HIS A 61 -4.61 22.47 -17.91
N ALA A 62 -4.64 22.47 -16.56
CA ALA A 62 -3.65 23.15 -15.72
C ALA A 62 -2.22 22.61 -15.94
N LEU A 63 -2.08 21.29 -16.04
CA LEU A 63 -0.80 20.64 -16.32
C LEU A 63 -0.26 21.01 -17.70
N LEU A 64 -1.08 20.91 -18.74
CA LEU A 64 -0.67 21.27 -20.10
C LEU A 64 -0.37 22.76 -20.25
N LEU A 65 -1.15 23.63 -19.61
CA LEU A 65 -0.89 25.06 -19.61
C LEU A 65 0.44 25.40 -18.92
N SER A 66 0.74 24.78 -17.77
CA SER A 66 2.04 24.95 -17.10
C SER A 66 3.19 24.43 -17.97
N MET A 67 2.97 23.32 -18.68
CA MET A 67 3.92 22.79 -19.64
C MET A 67 4.14 23.76 -20.82
N ALA A 68 3.06 24.34 -21.39
CA ALA A 68 3.16 25.29 -22.47
C ALA A 68 3.88 26.59 -22.06
N LEU A 69 3.61 27.10 -20.85
CA LEU A 69 4.28 28.27 -20.29
C LEU A 69 5.79 28.04 -20.14
N ASP A 70 6.20 26.93 -19.52
CA ASP A 70 7.63 26.58 -19.34
C ASP A 70 8.36 26.48 -20.69
N LYS A 71 7.72 25.86 -21.71
CA LYS A 71 8.30 25.71 -23.03
C LYS A 71 8.42 27.02 -23.82
N ASN A 72 7.57 27.99 -23.53
CA ASN A 72 7.63 29.34 -24.08
C ASN A 72 8.51 30.29 -23.24
N VAL A 73 9.30 29.74 -22.29
CA VAL A 73 10.20 30.50 -21.42
C VAL A 73 9.45 31.57 -20.60
N ILE A 74 8.22 31.25 -20.21
CA ILE A 74 7.39 32.06 -19.33
C ILE A 74 7.48 31.46 -17.93
N ASP A 75 8.42 31.97 -17.16
CA ASP A 75 8.71 31.47 -15.81
C ASP A 75 7.61 31.89 -14.83
N ARG A 76 7.01 30.92 -14.13
CA ARG A 76 6.06 31.15 -13.04
C ARG A 76 6.76 30.99 -11.71
N THR A 77 6.39 31.88 -10.77
CA THR A 77 6.85 31.83 -9.36
C THR A 77 5.73 31.57 -8.37
N ASP A 78 4.50 31.30 -8.86
CA ASP A 78 3.31 30.93 -8.08
C ASP A 78 2.74 29.61 -8.60
N PHE A 79 1.89 28.98 -7.80
CA PHE A 79 1.25 27.70 -8.13
C PHE A 79 -0.14 27.86 -8.73
N GLU A 80 -0.65 29.08 -8.92
CA GLU A 80 -2.03 29.36 -9.28
C GLU A 80 -2.49 28.55 -10.52
N VAL A 81 -1.69 28.57 -11.58
CA VAL A 81 -1.97 27.85 -12.83
C VAL A 81 -1.91 26.33 -12.63
N LEU A 82 -0.94 25.83 -11.87
CA LEU A 82 -0.70 24.40 -11.68
C LEU A 82 -1.59 23.80 -10.57
N GLN A 83 -2.18 24.61 -9.70
CA GLN A 83 -2.87 24.15 -8.48
C GLN A 83 -3.94 23.08 -8.75
N PRO A 84 -4.82 23.20 -9.79
CA PRO A 84 -5.80 22.15 -10.09
C PRO A 84 -5.16 20.79 -10.41
N ALA A 85 -3.97 20.79 -11.04
CA ALA A 85 -3.23 19.57 -11.32
C ALA A 85 -2.62 18.98 -10.05
N ILE A 86 -2.04 19.80 -9.16
CA ILE A 86 -1.50 19.38 -7.87
C ILE A 86 -2.59 18.71 -7.04
N ASP A 87 -3.74 19.37 -6.86
CA ASP A 87 -4.84 18.89 -6.02
C ASP A 87 -5.41 17.56 -6.51
N TYR A 88 -5.46 17.36 -7.82
CA TYR A 88 -6.03 16.15 -8.41
C TYR A 88 -5.01 15.03 -8.51
N TYR A 89 -3.84 15.27 -9.11
CA TYR A 89 -2.86 14.23 -9.42
C TYR A 89 -2.06 13.76 -8.21
N GLN A 90 -2.12 14.43 -7.07
CA GLN A 90 -1.57 13.92 -5.82
C GLN A 90 -2.11 12.53 -5.47
N ASN A 91 -3.42 12.30 -5.70
CA ASN A 91 -4.11 11.06 -5.33
C ASN A 91 -4.68 10.29 -6.53
N HIS A 92 -4.67 10.87 -7.74
CA HIS A 92 -5.27 10.31 -8.95
C HIS A 92 -4.25 10.34 -10.10
N GLY A 93 -4.69 9.89 -11.28
CA GLY A 93 -3.89 9.95 -12.50
C GLY A 93 -2.83 8.85 -12.61
N THR A 94 -2.15 8.86 -13.75
CA THR A 94 -1.09 7.91 -14.10
C THR A 94 0.25 8.29 -13.45
N ALA A 95 1.24 7.38 -13.52
CA ALA A 95 2.61 7.70 -13.12
C ALA A 95 3.18 8.88 -13.93
N THR A 96 2.78 9.03 -15.19
CA THR A 96 3.18 10.14 -16.07
C THR A 96 2.58 11.48 -15.62
N ASP A 97 1.29 11.50 -15.23
CA ASP A 97 0.66 12.73 -14.74
C ASP A 97 1.31 13.22 -13.45
N LYS A 98 1.61 12.30 -12.53
CA LYS A 98 2.32 12.59 -11.28
C LYS A 98 3.75 13.08 -11.53
N LEU A 99 4.50 12.39 -12.40
CA LEU A 99 5.85 12.78 -12.82
C LEU A 99 5.88 14.23 -13.32
N ARG A 100 4.99 14.56 -14.26
CA ARG A 100 4.92 15.89 -14.88
C ARG A 100 4.49 16.96 -13.90
N THR A 101 3.47 16.68 -13.08
CA THR A 101 2.98 17.66 -12.09
C THR A 101 4.09 18.02 -11.10
N LEU A 102 4.75 17.02 -10.50
CA LEU A 102 5.85 17.24 -9.58
C LEU A 102 7.07 17.91 -10.24
N TYR A 103 7.33 17.61 -11.53
CA TYR A 103 8.36 18.32 -12.29
C TYR A 103 8.06 19.81 -12.38
N TYR A 104 6.83 20.22 -12.73
CA TYR A 104 6.47 21.63 -12.83
C TYR A 104 6.39 22.32 -11.46
N GLU A 105 6.01 21.62 -10.39
CA GLU A 105 6.19 22.13 -9.03
C GLU A 105 7.66 22.44 -8.75
N GLY A 106 8.57 21.52 -9.06
CA GLY A 106 10.02 21.71 -8.91
C GLY A 106 10.53 22.91 -9.75
N ARG A 107 10.00 23.10 -10.97
CA ARG A 107 10.33 24.27 -11.81
C ARG A 107 9.90 25.59 -11.16
N ILE A 108 8.69 25.65 -10.59
CA ILE A 108 8.20 26.84 -9.87
C ILE A 108 9.09 27.17 -8.68
N TYR A 109 9.48 26.15 -7.88
CA TYR A 109 10.42 26.34 -6.77
C TYR A 109 11.81 26.80 -7.25
N THR A 110 12.30 26.26 -8.37
CA THR A 110 13.57 26.70 -8.98
C THR A 110 13.51 28.18 -9.36
N ASN A 111 12.40 28.65 -9.96
CA ASN A 111 12.18 30.04 -10.34
C ASN A 111 12.10 30.96 -9.11
N LYS A 112 11.57 30.47 -7.99
CA LYS A 112 11.60 31.14 -6.67
C LYS A 112 12.99 31.15 -6.02
N LYS A 113 13.95 30.43 -6.57
CA LYS A 113 15.28 30.16 -5.98
C LYS A 113 15.22 29.35 -4.68
N ASP A 114 14.10 28.68 -4.40
CA ASP A 114 13.97 27.70 -3.32
C ASP A 114 14.48 26.33 -3.83
N TYR A 115 15.80 26.19 -3.81
CA TYR A 115 16.46 25.00 -4.39
C TYR A 115 16.24 23.74 -3.57
N ALA A 116 16.01 23.85 -2.27
CA ALA A 116 15.72 22.72 -1.40
C ALA A 116 14.36 22.08 -1.77
N SER A 117 13.30 22.89 -1.79
CA SER A 117 11.96 22.42 -2.19
C SER A 117 11.96 21.92 -3.63
N ALA A 118 12.66 22.60 -4.56
CA ALA A 118 12.77 22.15 -5.95
C ALA A 118 13.39 20.74 -6.04
N THR A 119 14.51 20.50 -5.35
CA THR A 119 15.20 19.21 -5.35
C THR A 119 14.32 18.11 -4.77
N ILE A 120 13.59 18.37 -3.69
CA ILE A 120 12.66 17.42 -3.10
C ILE A 120 11.54 17.06 -4.09
N ARG A 121 10.95 18.06 -4.76
CA ARG A 121 9.90 17.79 -5.76
C ARG A 121 10.42 16.98 -6.94
N PHE A 122 11.62 17.27 -7.44
CA PHE A 122 12.26 16.50 -8.50
C PHE A 122 12.53 15.04 -8.07
N ASN A 123 13.01 14.81 -6.86
CA ASN A 123 13.20 13.46 -6.32
C ASN A 123 11.86 12.70 -6.17
N GLN A 124 10.82 13.39 -5.69
CA GLN A 124 9.47 12.82 -5.62
C GLN A 124 8.91 12.50 -7.01
N ALA A 125 9.17 13.37 -8.01
CA ALA A 125 8.77 13.15 -9.40
C ALA A 125 9.38 11.87 -9.97
N LEU A 126 10.69 11.67 -9.83
CA LEU A 126 11.39 10.46 -10.27
C LEU A 126 10.89 9.21 -9.56
N ASN A 127 10.61 9.30 -8.26
CA ASN A 127 10.12 8.17 -7.48
C ASN A 127 8.68 7.78 -7.86
N GLN A 128 7.73 8.74 -7.91
CA GLN A 128 6.33 8.47 -8.27
C GLN A 128 6.16 8.19 -9.76
N GLY A 129 7.04 8.72 -10.60
CA GLY A 129 7.07 8.51 -12.04
C GLY A 129 7.94 7.32 -12.47
N LYS A 130 8.37 6.45 -11.57
CA LYS A 130 9.26 5.32 -11.90
C LYS A 130 8.71 4.48 -13.06
N GLU A 131 7.43 4.14 -13.02
CA GLU A 131 6.72 3.34 -14.03
C GLU A 131 6.25 4.18 -15.25
N SER A 132 6.64 5.45 -15.35
CA SER A 132 6.29 6.30 -16.48
C SER A 132 7.24 6.06 -17.65
N ASP A 133 6.68 6.03 -18.87
CA ASP A 133 7.44 5.97 -20.12
C ASP A 133 7.88 7.36 -20.61
N ASP A 134 7.59 8.44 -19.87
CA ASP A 134 7.97 9.81 -20.24
C ASP A 134 9.45 10.06 -19.93
N ILE A 135 10.32 9.42 -20.71
CA ILE A 135 11.78 9.54 -20.65
C ILE A 135 12.22 11.00 -20.80
N ARG A 136 11.51 11.78 -21.61
CA ARG A 136 11.81 13.20 -21.84
C ARG A 136 11.66 14.03 -20.56
N THR A 137 10.62 13.80 -19.78
CA THR A 137 10.44 14.51 -18.50
C THR A 137 11.46 14.04 -17.47
N LYS A 138 11.80 12.74 -17.41
CA LYS A 138 12.90 12.23 -16.56
C LYS A 138 14.23 12.92 -16.89
N ALA A 139 14.60 13.02 -18.18
CA ALA A 139 15.79 13.75 -18.61
C ALA A 139 15.79 15.22 -18.15
N ARG A 140 14.64 15.90 -18.27
CA ARG A 140 14.50 17.30 -17.85
C ARG A 140 14.63 17.49 -16.35
N ILE A 141 14.19 16.52 -15.54
CA ILE A 141 14.36 16.57 -14.09
C ILE A 141 15.84 16.58 -13.74
N HIS A 142 16.62 15.62 -14.24
CA HIS A 142 18.06 15.56 -14.00
C HIS A 142 18.77 16.81 -14.51
N PHE A 143 18.39 17.32 -15.68
CA PHE A 143 18.93 18.57 -16.22
C PHE A 143 18.61 19.79 -15.34
N ALA A 144 17.40 19.86 -14.75
CA ALA A 144 17.03 20.93 -13.82
C ALA A 144 17.80 20.82 -12.49
N GLN A 145 17.94 19.60 -11.95
CA GLN A 145 18.75 19.37 -10.75
C GLN A 145 20.22 19.75 -10.98
N SER A 146 20.80 19.40 -12.13
CA SER A 146 22.16 19.83 -12.48
C SER A 146 22.31 21.36 -12.49
N THR A 147 21.26 22.07 -12.94
CA THR A 147 21.28 23.54 -12.92
C THR A 147 21.29 24.10 -11.50
N ILE A 148 20.56 23.46 -10.58
CA ILE A 148 20.60 23.81 -9.15
C ILE A 148 21.99 23.56 -8.58
N TYR A 149 22.57 22.37 -8.79
CA TYR A 149 23.89 22.03 -8.27
C TYR A 149 25.00 22.93 -8.82
N ASN A 150 24.90 23.36 -10.10
CA ASN A 150 25.81 24.39 -10.65
C ASN A 150 25.70 25.73 -9.88
N LYS A 151 24.46 26.16 -9.55
CA LYS A 151 24.23 27.38 -8.75
C LYS A 151 24.76 27.28 -7.32
N LEU A 152 24.82 26.07 -6.77
CA LEU A 152 25.34 25.76 -5.45
C LEU A 152 26.84 25.40 -5.47
N TYR A 153 27.48 25.48 -6.64
CA TYR A 153 28.91 25.14 -6.84
C TYR A 153 29.25 23.68 -6.45
N GLN A 154 28.26 22.76 -6.47
CA GLN A 154 28.44 21.33 -6.20
C GLN A 154 28.74 20.61 -7.51
N PHE A 155 29.98 20.76 -8.01
CA PHE A 155 30.32 20.33 -9.38
C PHE A 155 30.30 18.80 -9.58
N ASP A 156 30.60 17.99 -8.57
CA ASP A 156 30.45 16.54 -8.66
C ASP A 156 29.01 16.13 -8.96
N LYS A 157 28.05 16.69 -8.20
CA LYS A 157 26.61 16.45 -8.43
C LYS A 157 26.13 17.06 -9.75
N TYR A 158 26.63 18.23 -10.11
CA TYR A 158 26.34 18.85 -11.41
C TYR A 158 26.71 17.93 -12.57
N ILE A 159 27.89 17.31 -12.53
CA ILE A 159 28.35 16.36 -13.55
C ILE A 159 27.48 15.12 -13.56
N GLU A 160 27.22 14.53 -12.40
CA GLU A 160 26.43 13.29 -12.28
C GLU A 160 25.01 13.47 -12.82
N GLU A 161 24.34 14.54 -12.44
CA GLU A 161 23.00 14.84 -12.94
C GLU A 161 22.97 15.10 -14.46
N ASN A 162 24.02 15.76 -15.01
CA ASN A 162 24.12 15.92 -16.46
C ASN A 162 24.38 14.58 -17.17
N LYS A 163 25.12 13.64 -16.56
CA LYS A 163 25.29 12.29 -17.11
C LYS A 163 23.96 11.57 -17.19
N GLN A 164 23.20 11.55 -16.10
CA GLN A 164 21.86 10.94 -16.08
C GLN A 164 20.93 11.57 -17.12
N ALA A 165 20.91 12.92 -17.19
CA ALA A 165 20.13 13.62 -18.20
C ALA A 165 20.56 13.26 -19.62
N SER A 166 21.88 13.11 -19.85
CA SER A 166 22.45 12.78 -21.18
C SER A 166 22.01 11.40 -21.67
N GLU A 167 22.00 10.40 -20.79
CA GLU A 167 21.53 9.05 -21.12
C GLU A 167 20.06 9.04 -21.55
N TYR A 168 19.20 9.68 -20.75
CA TYR A 168 17.77 9.79 -21.10
C TYR A 168 17.53 10.61 -22.37
N PHE A 169 18.25 11.73 -22.61
CA PHE A 169 18.11 12.49 -23.85
C PHE A 169 18.61 11.71 -25.07
N LYS A 170 19.66 10.91 -24.93
CA LYS A 170 20.16 10.03 -25.98
C LYS A 170 19.13 8.95 -26.30
N GLU A 171 18.57 8.29 -25.30
CA GLU A 171 17.52 7.29 -25.44
C GLU A 171 16.25 7.88 -26.13
N ALA A 172 15.88 9.11 -25.77
CA ALA A 172 14.77 9.82 -26.37
C ALA A 172 15.05 10.35 -27.79
N GLY A 173 16.24 10.15 -28.34
CA GLY A 173 16.63 10.67 -29.67
C GLY A 173 16.81 12.19 -29.72
N LEU A 174 16.93 12.87 -28.58
CA LEU A 174 17.01 14.35 -28.49
C LEU A 174 18.46 14.83 -28.55
N LEU A 175 19.10 14.67 -29.70
CA LEU A 175 20.54 14.92 -29.91
C LEU A 175 21.01 16.29 -29.48
N ASN A 176 20.24 17.36 -29.71
CA ASN A 176 20.64 18.71 -29.28
C ASN A 176 20.63 18.87 -27.76
N SER A 177 19.72 18.19 -27.06
CA SER A 177 19.69 18.18 -25.58
C SER A 177 20.83 17.32 -25.02
N TYR A 178 21.10 16.18 -25.65
CA TYR A 178 22.25 15.34 -25.34
C TYR A 178 23.57 16.10 -25.48
N ALA A 179 23.78 16.79 -26.60
CA ALA A 179 24.96 17.64 -26.85
C ALA A 179 25.10 18.75 -25.78
N ASN A 180 23.97 19.35 -25.35
CA ASN A 180 24.02 20.33 -24.27
C ASN A 180 24.47 19.72 -22.92
N CYS A 181 24.05 18.50 -22.65
CA CYS A 181 24.56 17.79 -21.47
C CYS A 181 26.07 17.50 -21.58
N LEU A 182 26.55 17.04 -22.75
CA LEU A 182 27.98 16.83 -22.97
C LEU A 182 28.80 18.10 -22.74
N LYS A 183 28.37 19.25 -23.30
CA LYS A 183 28.99 20.53 -23.05
C LYS A 183 29.12 20.82 -21.54
N ARG A 184 28.04 20.59 -20.80
CA ARG A 184 28.00 20.87 -19.34
C ARG A 184 28.90 19.92 -18.56
N ILE A 185 28.96 18.63 -18.94
CA ILE A 185 29.86 17.64 -18.35
C ILE A 185 31.31 18.04 -18.56
N ILE A 186 31.68 18.41 -19.82
CA ILE A 186 33.03 18.88 -20.16
C ILE A 186 33.42 20.10 -19.32
N ASN A 187 32.52 21.09 -19.23
CA ASN A 187 32.77 22.26 -18.41
C ASN A 187 32.94 21.91 -16.92
N GLY A 188 32.16 20.99 -16.39
CA GLY A 188 32.31 20.52 -15.01
C GLY A 188 33.67 19.87 -14.77
N TYR A 189 34.11 19.00 -15.64
CA TYR A 189 35.43 18.37 -15.55
C TYR A 189 36.58 19.36 -15.74
N ASN A 190 36.41 20.33 -16.65
CA ASN A 190 37.40 21.41 -16.80
C ASN A 190 37.53 22.28 -15.52
N ILE A 191 36.42 22.50 -14.77
CA ILE A 191 36.43 23.19 -13.49
C ILE A 191 37.13 22.36 -12.39
N LEU A 192 36.94 21.04 -12.41
CA LEU A 192 37.56 20.09 -11.48
C LEU A 192 39.00 19.69 -11.90
N GLU A 193 39.52 20.26 -12.99
CA GLU A 193 40.83 19.94 -13.56
C GLU A 193 41.02 18.46 -13.92
N ASP A 194 39.92 17.73 -14.15
CA ASP A 194 39.91 16.32 -14.58
C ASP A 194 40.00 16.24 -16.12
N GLN A 195 41.23 16.26 -16.59
CA GLN A 195 41.53 16.32 -18.02
C GLN A 195 41.12 15.06 -18.77
N GLU A 196 41.31 13.90 -18.16
CA GLU A 196 41.03 12.61 -18.80
C GLU A 196 39.51 12.46 -19.08
N ASN A 197 38.69 12.74 -18.09
CA ASN A 197 37.25 12.68 -18.27
C ASN A 197 36.75 13.78 -19.20
N ALA A 198 37.29 15.00 -19.14
CA ALA A 198 36.90 16.07 -20.06
C ALA A 198 37.17 15.66 -21.52
N GLU A 199 38.35 15.12 -21.82
CA GLU A 199 38.72 14.64 -23.15
C GLU A 199 37.79 13.51 -23.62
N PHE A 200 37.50 12.53 -22.76
CA PHE A 200 36.56 11.47 -23.08
C PHE A 200 35.21 12.00 -23.60
N TYR A 201 34.64 13.01 -22.90
CA TYR A 201 33.35 13.60 -23.30
C TYR A 201 33.47 14.53 -24.51
N ILE A 202 34.62 15.16 -24.75
CA ILE A 202 34.91 15.90 -25.97
C ILE A 202 34.84 14.96 -27.18
N GLN A 203 35.46 13.79 -27.12
CA GLN A 203 35.41 12.80 -28.19
C GLN A 203 33.97 12.31 -28.45
N GLN A 204 33.18 12.09 -27.39
CA GLN A 204 31.76 11.75 -27.57
C GLN A 204 30.99 12.87 -28.25
N PHE A 205 31.23 14.15 -27.87
CA PHE A 205 30.57 15.28 -28.52
C PHE A 205 30.97 15.40 -30.00
N LYS A 206 32.24 15.23 -30.27
CA LYS A 206 32.79 15.23 -31.66
C LYS A 206 32.09 14.19 -32.55
N CYS A 207 31.81 12.99 -32.06
CA CYS A 207 31.13 11.94 -32.81
C CYS A 207 29.73 12.32 -33.29
N ILE A 208 29.04 13.28 -32.63
CA ILE A 208 27.66 13.70 -32.99
C ILE A 208 27.64 15.08 -33.64
N LEU A 209 28.79 15.71 -33.86
CA LEU A 209 28.89 17.11 -34.25
C LEU A 209 28.14 17.44 -35.53
N ASP A 210 28.18 16.54 -36.52
CA ASP A 210 27.49 16.74 -37.81
C ASP A 210 25.98 16.63 -37.69
N SER A 211 25.49 15.97 -36.66
CA SER A 211 24.05 15.67 -36.44
C SER A 211 23.35 16.68 -35.55
N VAL A 212 24.06 17.67 -35.00
CA VAL A 212 23.48 18.69 -34.12
C VAL A 212 23.28 20.02 -34.83
N ASN A 213 22.44 20.89 -34.25
CA ASN A 213 22.19 22.21 -34.81
C ASN A 213 23.40 23.16 -34.66
N ALA A 214 23.37 24.32 -35.37
CA ALA A 214 24.45 25.28 -35.39
C ALA A 214 24.85 25.77 -33.98
N GLN A 215 23.89 25.99 -33.08
CA GLN A 215 24.19 26.38 -31.70
C GLN A 215 25.01 25.35 -30.96
N ARG A 216 24.72 24.06 -31.11
CA ARG A 216 25.47 22.98 -30.47
C ARG A 216 26.87 22.81 -31.08
N LYS A 217 27.02 23.06 -32.38
CA LYS A 217 28.35 23.11 -33.02
C LYS A 217 29.22 24.20 -32.43
N MET A 218 28.68 25.41 -32.26
CA MET A 218 29.39 26.52 -31.61
C MET A 218 29.74 26.19 -30.15
N ASP A 219 28.81 25.56 -29.41
CA ASP A 219 29.06 25.10 -28.05
C ASP A 219 30.25 24.12 -27.99
N PHE A 220 30.36 23.21 -28.95
CA PHE A 220 31.47 22.26 -29.05
C PHE A 220 32.80 23.00 -29.22
N TYR A 221 32.90 23.86 -30.21
CA TYR A 221 34.17 24.58 -30.50
C TYR A 221 34.61 25.45 -29.33
N ASN A 222 33.65 26.05 -28.57
CA ASN A 222 33.98 26.83 -27.39
C ASN A 222 34.55 25.96 -26.26
N VAL A 223 33.90 24.84 -25.90
CA VAL A 223 34.40 23.99 -24.82
C VAL A 223 35.69 23.25 -25.21
N HIS A 224 35.89 22.93 -26.48
CA HIS A 224 37.10 22.35 -27.03
C HIS A 224 38.26 23.34 -26.92
N LEU A 225 38.09 24.60 -27.34
CA LEU A 225 39.11 25.65 -27.19
C LEU A 225 39.51 25.85 -25.73
N ILE A 226 38.55 25.92 -24.81
CA ILE A 226 38.80 26.06 -23.39
C ILE A 226 39.61 24.88 -22.84
N HIS A 227 39.26 23.65 -23.25
CA HIS A 227 39.92 22.44 -22.80
C HIS A 227 41.38 22.41 -23.28
N VAL A 228 41.58 22.57 -24.60
CA VAL A 228 42.89 22.52 -25.21
C VAL A 228 43.79 23.62 -24.64
N LYS A 229 43.29 24.85 -24.53
CA LYS A 229 44.05 25.98 -23.94
C LYS A 229 44.54 25.68 -22.52
N ASN A 230 43.72 24.96 -21.70
CA ASN A 230 44.09 24.64 -20.33
C ASN A 230 45.13 23.51 -20.20
N ASN A 231 45.18 22.58 -21.16
CA ASN A 231 45.79 21.26 -20.99
C ASN A 231 46.83 20.87 -22.07
N SER A 232 47.04 21.74 -23.08
CA SER A 232 47.82 21.34 -24.27
C SER A 232 48.93 22.38 -24.57
N THR A 233 49.68 22.14 -25.61
CA THR A 233 50.75 23.03 -26.09
C THR A 233 50.21 24.30 -26.73
N LYS A 234 51.10 25.29 -26.97
CA LYS A 234 50.74 26.50 -27.71
C LYS A 234 50.32 26.20 -29.14
N GLU A 235 50.99 25.23 -29.78
CA GLU A 235 50.67 24.78 -31.14
C GLU A 235 49.28 24.19 -31.22
N GLU A 236 48.91 23.35 -30.28
CA GLU A 236 47.56 22.74 -30.21
C GLU A 236 46.50 23.82 -29.89
N THR A 237 46.84 24.76 -28.99
CA THR A 237 45.95 25.93 -28.68
C THR A 237 45.72 26.79 -29.93
N ALA A 238 46.78 27.05 -30.71
CA ALA A 238 46.65 27.80 -31.97
C ALA A 238 45.80 27.07 -33.00
N SER A 239 45.94 25.73 -33.10
CA SER A 239 45.10 24.92 -33.96
C SER A 239 43.62 24.95 -33.56
N ALA A 240 43.32 24.79 -32.25
CA ALA A 240 41.97 24.83 -31.74
C ALA A 240 41.34 26.24 -31.88
N LEU A 241 42.15 27.30 -31.72
CA LEU A 241 41.71 28.68 -31.94
C LEU A 241 41.34 28.90 -33.41
N ASN A 242 42.16 28.46 -34.37
CA ASN A 242 41.85 28.57 -35.78
C ASN A 242 40.55 27.79 -36.12
N GLU A 243 40.41 26.58 -35.62
CA GLU A 243 39.19 25.79 -35.81
C GLU A 243 37.96 26.51 -35.26
N TYR A 244 38.06 27.15 -34.06
CA TYR A 244 37.01 27.96 -33.49
C TYR A 244 36.65 29.14 -34.40
N LEU A 245 37.61 29.92 -34.84
CA LEU A 245 37.41 31.13 -35.67
C LEU A 245 36.79 30.79 -37.04
N GLU A 246 37.12 29.63 -37.63
CA GLU A 246 36.55 29.17 -38.88
C GLU A 246 35.09 28.71 -38.76
N ASN A 247 34.72 28.12 -37.62
CA ASN A 247 33.43 27.47 -37.45
C ASN A 247 32.41 28.28 -36.63
N VAL A 248 32.82 29.32 -35.90
CA VAL A 248 31.94 30.19 -35.09
C VAL A 248 31.86 31.57 -35.72
N PRO A 249 30.65 32.03 -36.09
CA PRO A 249 30.49 33.40 -36.62
C PRO A 249 30.96 34.47 -35.64
N GLU A 250 31.59 35.54 -36.13
CA GLU A 250 32.16 36.61 -35.28
C GLU A 250 31.17 37.22 -34.30
N LYS A 251 29.90 37.41 -34.74
CA LYS A 251 28.83 37.92 -33.89
C LYS A 251 28.52 37.03 -32.66
N ASP A 252 28.89 35.75 -32.73
CA ASP A 252 28.64 34.73 -31.70
C ASP A 252 29.90 34.34 -30.92
N TRP A 253 31.02 35.09 -31.14
CA TRP A 253 32.29 34.84 -30.45
C TRP A 253 32.17 35.02 -28.94
N ASP A 254 32.73 34.07 -28.18
CA ASP A 254 33.00 34.24 -26.76
C ASP A 254 34.36 34.99 -26.59
N ASN A 255 34.26 36.32 -26.54
CA ASN A 255 35.42 37.18 -26.48
C ASN A 255 36.31 36.90 -25.26
N LEU A 256 35.77 36.38 -24.15
CA LEU A 256 36.54 36.01 -22.99
C LEU A 256 37.38 34.74 -23.25
N SER A 257 36.81 33.74 -23.88
CA SER A 257 37.54 32.53 -24.28
C SER A 257 38.63 32.84 -25.31
N LEU A 258 38.33 33.75 -26.26
CA LEU A 258 39.31 34.20 -27.24
C LEU A 258 40.44 34.99 -26.57
N ALA A 259 40.15 35.93 -25.66
CA ALA A 259 41.17 36.68 -24.91
C ALA A 259 42.10 35.77 -24.13
N ASP A 260 41.56 34.73 -23.49
CA ASP A 260 42.32 33.75 -22.73
C ASP A 260 43.19 32.86 -23.63
N ALA A 261 42.70 32.46 -24.83
CA ALA A 261 43.45 31.71 -25.80
C ALA A 261 44.62 32.56 -26.40
N TYR A 262 44.35 33.81 -26.81
CA TYR A 262 45.38 34.73 -27.30
C TYR A 262 46.45 35.05 -26.23
N LEU A 263 46.03 35.15 -24.95
CA LEU A 263 46.96 35.32 -23.83
C LEU A 263 47.90 34.10 -23.72
N THR A 264 47.42 32.88 -23.91
CA THR A 264 48.22 31.64 -23.91
C THR A 264 49.19 31.60 -25.08
N LEU A 265 48.87 32.22 -26.20
CA LEU A 265 49.68 32.32 -27.40
C LEU A 265 50.62 33.53 -27.42
N ASP A 266 50.73 34.27 -26.32
CA ASP A 266 51.52 35.51 -26.17
C ASP A 266 51.07 36.67 -27.11
N ASP A 267 49.87 36.58 -27.71
CA ASP A 267 49.28 37.65 -28.53
C ASP A 267 48.49 38.61 -27.62
N TYR A 268 49.20 39.38 -26.80
CA TYR A 268 48.57 40.20 -25.74
C TYR A 268 47.74 41.33 -26.31
N GLN A 269 48.03 41.80 -27.53
CA GLN A 269 47.26 42.86 -28.13
C GLN A 269 45.87 42.33 -28.57
N LYS A 270 45.79 41.18 -29.25
CA LYS A 270 44.50 40.58 -29.59
C LYS A 270 43.74 40.16 -28.33
N ALA A 271 44.43 39.67 -27.30
CA ALA A 271 43.77 39.37 -26.01
C ALA A 271 43.10 40.62 -25.42
N TYR A 272 43.79 41.78 -25.46
CA TYR A 272 43.24 43.04 -25.04
C TYR A 272 42.03 43.48 -25.87
N ASP A 273 42.11 43.41 -27.19
CA ASP A 273 41.04 43.78 -28.11
C ASP A 273 39.76 42.91 -27.87
N CYS A 274 39.94 41.61 -27.63
CA CYS A 274 38.85 40.74 -27.23
C CYS A 274 38.22 41.16 -25.90
N LEU A 275 39.03 41.55 -24.88
CA LEU A 275 38.49 42.04 -23.60
C LEU A 275 37.69 43.33 -23.76
N GLN A 276 38.09 44.26 -24.64
CA GLN A 276 37.34 45.48 -24.92
C GLN A 276 35.98 45.21 -25.59
N ASN A 277 35.87 44.12 -26.35
CA ASN A 277 34.62 43.67 -27.00
C ASN A 277 33.78 42.75 -26.09
N HIS A 278 34.24 42.43 -24.86
CA HIS A 278 33.48 41.64 -23.91
C HIS A 278 32.29 42.43 -23.35
N LYS A 279 31.12 41.77 -23.28
CA LYS A 279 29.88 42.40 -22.80
C LYS A 279 29.91 42.61 -21.29
N PRO A 280 29.67 43.83 -20.75
CA PRO A 280 29.71 44.09 -19.30
C PRO A 280 28.78 43.20 -18.47
N SER A 281 27.65 42.75 -19.07
CA SER A 281 26.69 41.87 -18.41
C SER A 281 27.20 40.42 -18.16
N GLN A 282 28.34 40.07 -18.74
CA GLN A 282 29.00 38.78 -18.62
C GLN A 282 30.25 38.79 -17.75
N THR A 283 30.52 39.91 -17.05
CA THR A 283 31.68 40.06 -16.14
C THR A 283 31.64 38.97 -15.06
N SER A 284 32.75 38.31 -14.87
CA SER A 284 32.94 37.18 -13.96
C SER A 284 34.34 37.18 -13.34
N LEU A 285 34.58 36.29 -12.35
CA LEU A 285 35.93 36.09 -11.83
C LEU A 285 36.92 35.78 -12.93
N ARG A 286 36.57 34.93 -13.90
CA ARG A 286 37.40 34.60 -15.04
C ARG A 286 37.75 35.83 -15.88
N TYR A 287 36.79 36.77 -16.07
CA TYR A 287 37.04 38.01 -16.76
C TYR A 287 38.16 38.82 -16.09
N TYR A 288 38.05 39.02 -14.75
CA TYR A 288 39.07 39.76 -14.02
C TYR A 288 40.41 39.02 -14.00
N ALA A 289 40.42 37.67 -13.85
CA ALA A 289 41.63 36.89 -13.88
C ALA A 289 42.39 37.01 -15.21
N VAL A 290 41.65 36.95 -16.35
CA VAL A 290 42.23 37.13 -17.70
C VAL A 290 42.67 38.59 -17.87
N SER A 291 41.87 39.58 -17.43
CA SER A 291 42.21 41.00 -17.52
C SER A 291 43.48 41.35 -16.77
N ILE A 292 43.69 40.85 -15.54
CA ILE A 292 44.90 41.02 -14.77
C ILE A 292 46.12 40.58 -15.57
N LYS A 293 46.09 39.36 -16.11
CA LYS A 293 47.18 38.79 -16.89
C LYS A 293 47.49 39.61 -18.14
N VAL A 294 46.43 40.02 -18.89
CA VAL A 294 46.57 40.82 -20.11
C VAL A 294 47.18 42.18 -19.78
N TYR A 295 46.70 42.92 -18.75
CA TYR A 295 47.23 44.23 -18.38
C TYR A 295 48.64 44.14 -17.83
N GLN A 296 48.98 43.09 -17.12
CA GLN A 296 50.34 42.81 -16.65
C GLN A 296 51.32 42.68 -17.85
N GLN A 297 50.95 41.87 -18.86
CA GLN A 297 51.79 41.66 -20.03
C GLN A 297 51.93 42.92 -20.93
N LEU A 298 50.90 43.74 -20.92
CA LEU A 298 50.90 45.03 -21.64
C LEU A 298 51.52 46.20 -20.81
N ASN A 299 52.06 45.92 -19.63
CA ASN A 299 52.62 46.88 -18.71
C ASN A 299 51.66 48.06 -18.39
N GLN A 300 50.40 47.74 -18.05
CA GLN A 300 49.35 48.70 -17.67
C GLN A 300 48.98 48.54 -16.18
N PRO A 301 49.85 49.00 -15.25
CA PRO A 301 49.76 48.70 -13.81
C PRO A 301 48.49 49.28 -13.15
N GLU A 302 47.98 50.42 -13.63
CA GLU A 302 46.74 50.98 -13.08
C GLU A 302 45.51 50.13 -13.35
N LYS A 303 45.38 49.60 -14.58
CA LYS A 303 44.27 48.71 -14.97
C LYS A 303 44.43 47.33 -14.33
N GLU A 304 45.66 46.86 -14.22
CA GLU A 304 45.97 45.62 -13.51
C GLU A 304 45.51 45.71 -12.03
N LEU A 305 45.90 46.78 -11.32
CA LEU A 305 45.51 46.98 -9.93
C LEU A 305 44.00 47.13 -9.76
N ASP A 306 43.33 47.82 -10.67
CA ASP A 306 41.88 47.95 -10.66
C ASP A 306 41.19 46.60 -10.86
N SER A 307 41.69 45.81 -11.79
CA SER A 307 41.20 44.45 -12.02
C SER A 307 41.41 43.53 -10.82
N TYR A 308 42.54 43.62 -10.11
CA TYR A 308 42.79 42.91 -8.85
C TYR A 308 41.81 43.30 -7.74
N ARG A 309 41.52 44.59 -7.59
CA ARG A 309 40.53 45.06 -6.59
C ARG A 309 39.14 44.49 -6.89
N HIS A 310 38.74 44.52 -8.14
CA HIS A 310 37.44 43.95 -8.54
C HIS A 310 37.41 42.44 -8.41
N TYR A 311 38.50 41.73 -8.78
CA TYR A 311 38.62 40.29 -8.60
C TYR A 311 38.42 39.89 -7.13
N ASN A 312 39.19 40.51 -6.20
CA ASN A 312 39.08 40.18 -4.77
C ASN A 312 37.69 40.46 -4.24
N LYS A 313 37.13 41.66 -4.52
CA LYS A 313 35.77 42.01 -4.09
C LYS A 313 34.73 41.04 -4.62
N PHE A 314 34.87 40.58 -5.85
CA PHE A 314 33.94 39.66 -6.49
C PHE A 314 34.14 38.25 -5.95
N SER A 315 35.38 37.80 -5.72
CA SER A 315 35.71 36.53 -5.08
C SER A 315 35.11 36.43 -3.68
N ASP A 316 35.40 37.43 -2.81
CA ASP A 316 34.85 37.47 -1.45
C ASP A 316 33.31 37.43 -1.45
N SER A 317 32.69 38.13 -2.40
CA SER A 317 31.23 38.13 -2.55
C SER A 317 30.68 36.78 -2.99
N ILE A 318 31.37 36.09 -3.91
CA ILE A 318 31.00 34.75 -4.36
C ILE A 318 31.18 33.74 -3.24
N ASP A 319 32.34 33.75 -2.56
CA ASP A 319 32.62 32.79 -1.49
C ASP A 319 31.60 32.91 -0.36
N LEU A 320 31.23 34.13 0.00
CA LEU A 320 30.18 34.40 0.99
C LEU A 320 28.81 33.89 0.50
N ALA A 321 28.49 34.17 -0.77
CA ALA A 321 27.21 33.71 -1.37
C ALA A 321 27.14 32.18 -1.49
N ILE A 322 28.24 31.52 -1.88
CA ILE A 322 28.35 30.06 -1.94
C ILE A 322 28.11 29.47 -0.55
N TYR A 323 28.81 29.99 0.45
CA TYR A 323 28.67 29.50 1.82
C TYR A 323 27.24 29.65 2.32
N ALA A 324 26.66 30.84 2.17
CA ALA A 324 25.29 31.11 2.61
C ALA A 324 24.27 30.26 1.90
N GLN A 325 24.33 30.17 0.56
CA GLN A 325 23.34 29.40 -0.24
C GLN A 325 23.48 27.88 -0.02
N SER A 326 24.70 27.36 0.04
CA SER A 326 24.90 25.92 0.25
C SER A 326 24.50 25.49 1.66
N THR A 327 24.81 26.30 2.68
CA THR A 327 24.41 26.02 4.06
C THR A 327 22.90 26.10 4.20
N GLN A 328 22.27 27.15 3.72
CA GLN A 328 20.80 27.27 3.71
C GLN A 328 20.13 26.11 2.96
N PHE A 329 20.66 25.74 1.79
CA PHE A 329 20.14 24.58 1.04
C PHE A 329 20.21 23.30 1.85
N ILE A 330 21.35 23.02 2.50
CA ILE A 330 21.53 21.81 3.31
C ILE A 330 20.56 21.79 4.49
N GLU A 331 20.45 22.90 5.22
CA GLU A 331 19.55 23.01 6.36
C GLU A 331 18.08 22.86 5.96
N GLU A 332 17.62 23.55 4.93
CA GLU A 332 16.24 23.48 4.45
C GLU A 332 15.93 22.10 3.86
N TYR A 333 16.86 21.52 3.10
CA TYR A 333 16.71 20.19 2.53
C TYR A 333 16.54 19.14 3.62
N HIS A 334 17.44 19.11 4.61
CA HIS A 334 17.34 18.14 5.71
C HIS A 334 16.11 18.36 6.58
N LYS A 335 15.71 19.61 6.83
CA LYS A 335 14.49 19.92 7.56
C LYS A 335 13.26 19.35 6.84
N GLN A 336 13.11 19.62 5.56
CA GLN A 336 11.98 19.13 4.78
C GLN A 336 12.00 17.61 4.61
N GLU A 337 13.16 16.99 4.43
CA GLU A 337 13.31 15.54 4.39
C GLU A 337 12.85 14.90 5.70
N LEU A 338 13.24 15.49 6.83
CA LEU A 338 12.81 15.03 8.16
C LEU A 338 11.30 15.16 8.35
N GLU A 339 10.70 16.27 7.93
CA GLU A 339 9.25 16.48 7.96
C GLU A 339 8.50 15.43 7.13
N ILE A 340 8.98 15.11 5.93
CA ILE A 340 8.42 14.07 5.05
C ILE A 340 8.50 12.70 5.73
N LEU A 341 9.65 12.35 6.32
CA LEU A 341 9.83 11.09 7.04
C LEU A 341 8.92 10.98 8.27
N GLN A 342 8.78 12.06 9.04
CA GLN A 342 7.87 12.11 10.19
C GLN A 342 6.41 11.96 9.76
N HIS A 343 6.00 12.61 8.69
CA HIS A 343 4.65 12.50 8.16
C HIS A 343 4.35 11.08 7.67
N LYS A 344 5.29 10.47 6.95
CA LYS A 344 5.19 9.06 6.53
C LYS A 344 5.09 8.11 7.73
N ALA A 345 5.96 8.28 8.73
CA ALA A 345 5.91 7.45 9.94
C ALA A 345 4.57 7.60 10.69
N THR A 346 3.98 8.81 10.68
CA THR A 346 2.66 9.05 11.27
C THR A 346 1.55 8.36 10.48
N GLN A 347 1.59 8.42 9.15
CA GLN A 347 0.65 7.69 8.28
C GLN A 347 0.76 6.18 8.48
N ASP A 348 1.97 5.62 8.54
CA ASP A 348 2.20 4.21 8.78
C ASP A 348 1.63 3.76 10.15
N LYS A 349 1.76 4.59 11.19
CA LYS A 349 1.13 4.34 12.51
C LYS A 349 -0.39 4.34 12.41
N ILE A 350 -0.99 5.26 11.69
CA ILE A 350 -2.46 5.32 11.50
C ILE A 350 -2.95 4.06 10.76
N VAL A 351 -2.26 3.66 9.70
CA VAL A 351 -2.59 2.44 8.95
C VAL A 351 -2.47 1.20 9.85
N LEU A 352 -1.38 1.10 10.61
CA LEU A 352 -1.16 -0.02 11.55
C LEU A 352 -2.26 -0.09 12.62
N THR A 353 -2.64 1.06 13.21
CA THR A 353 -3.72 1.10 14.21
C THR A 353 -5.08 0.73 13.61
N ALA A 354 -5.37 1.14 12.38
CA ALA A 354 -6.58 0.74 11.66
C ALA A 354 -6.61 -0.78 11.39
N VAL A 355 -5.49 -1.36 10.95
CA VAL A 355 -5.38 -2.81 10.75
C VAL A 355 -5.60 -3.59 12.04
N ILE A 356 -5.00 -3.14 13.16
CA ILE A 356 -5.19 -3.76 14.48
C ILE A 356 -6.66 -3.69 14.89
N ALA A 357 -7.32 -2.53 14.70
CA ALA A 357 -8.74 -2.37 15.02
C ALA A 357 -9.63 -3.32 14.21
N ILE A 358 -9.37 -3.49 12.92
CA ILE A 358 -10.08 -4.44 12.04
C ILE A 358 -9.87 -5.89 12.53
N LEU A 359 -8.65 -6.26 12.91
CA LEU A 359 -8.36 -7.61 13.44
C LEU A 359 -9.12 -7.87 14.75
N VAL A 360 -9.15 -6.90 15.67
CA VAL A 360 -9.90 -7.02 16.92
C VAL A 360 -11.40 -7.17 16.65
N LEU A 361 -11.97 -6.36 15.77
CA LEU A 361 -13.37 -6.49 15.35
C LEU A 361 -13.67 -7.86 14.73
N SER A 362 -12.77 -8.36 13.91
CA SER A 362 -12.90 -9.69 13.28
C SER A 362 -12.92 -10.80 14.34
N ILE A 363 -12.05 -10.73 15.36
CA ILE A 363 -12.03 -11.69 16.46
C ILE A 363 -13.34 -11.65 17.26
N ILE A 364 -13.86 -10.44 17.54
CA ILE A 364 -15.14 -10.26 18.22
C ILE A 364 -16.28 -10.88 17.40
N CYS A 365 -16.33 -10.61 16.10
CA CYS A 365 -17.33 -11.18 15.19
C CYS A 365 -17.28 -12.71 15.14
N ILE A 366 -16.07 -13.29 15.11
CA ILE A 366 -15.87 -14.75 15.16
C ILE A 366 -16.38 -15.29 16.51
N GLY A 367 -16.07 -14.62 17.61
CA GLY A 367 -16.56 -15.00 18.95
C GLY A 367 -18.09 -15.00 19.04
N ILE A 368 -18.74 -13.96 18.53
CA ILE A 368 -20.19 -13.86 18.45
C ILE A 368 -20.77 -14.97 17.57
N TYR A 369 -20.17 -15.23 16.40
CA TYR A 369 -20.60 -16.29 15.50
C TYR A 369 -20.50 -17.69 16.13
N VAL A 370 -19.38 -17.96 16.82
CA VAL A 370 -19.19 -19.24 17.53
C VAL A 370 -20.22 -19.40 18.62
N ARG A 371 -20.46 -18.36 19.44
CA ARG A 371 -21.49 -18.36 20.50
C ARG A 371 -22.91 -18.57 19.95
N PHE A 372 -23.23 -17.92 18.84
CA PHE A 372 -24.51 -18.11 18.13
C PHE A 372 -24.68 -19.55 17.63
N LYS A 373 -23.63 -20.14 17.06
CA LYS A 373 -23.65 -21.52 16.58
C LYS A 373 -23.75 -22.54 17.72
N MET A 374 -23.13 -22.26 18.87
CA MET A 374 -23.28 -23.09 20.08
C MET A 374 -24.72 -23.04 20.61
N ASN A 375 -25.33 -21.86 20.70
CA ASN A 375 -26.72 -21.71 21.13
C ASN A 375 -27.71 -22.42 20.18
N LEU A 376 -27.46 -22.42 18.87
CA LEU A 376 -28.27 -23.17 17.91
C LEU A 376 -28.17 -24.69 18.14
N LYS A 377 -26.96 -25.20 18.38
CA LYS A 377 -26.75 -26.64 18.69
C LYS A 377 -27.43 -27.04 19.99
N GLU A 378 -27.40 -26.20 21.03
CA GLU A 378 -28.13 -26.45 22.27
C GLU A 378 -29.63 -26.53 22.04
N LYS A 379 -30.19 -25.55 21.32
CA LYS A 379 -31.63 -25.56 20.97
C LYS A 379 -32.02 -26.81 20.19
N GLU A 380 -31.20 -27.26 19.26
CA GLU A 380 -31.46 -28.49 18.48
C GLU A 380 -31.40 -29.73 19.38
N LYS A 381 -30.46 -29.80 20.31
CA LYS A 381 -30.36 -30.87 21.32
C LYS A 381 -31.63 -30.92 22.20
N TYR A 382 -32.09 -29.78 22.70
CA TYR A 382 -33.33 -29.72 23.48
C TYR A 382 -34.53 -30.13 22.67
N ARG A 383 -34.63 -29.74 21.38
CA ARG A 383 -35.71 -30.14 20.49
C ARG A 383 -35.76 -31.66 20.28
N LEU A 384 -34.59 -32.29 20.10
CA LEU A 384 -34.49 -33.74 19.96
C LEU A 384 -34.92 -34.48 21.24
N GLN A 385 -34.52 -33.96 22.41
CA GLN A 385 -34.95 -34.53 23.70
C GLN A 385 -36.46 -34.42 23.89
N CYS A 386 -37.06 -33.28 23.56
CA CYS A 386 -38.53 -33.12 23.62
C CYS A 386 -39.24 -34.10 22.72
N LEU A 387 -38.76 -34.31 21.47
CA LEU A 387 -39.36 -35.29 20.56
C LEU A 387 -39.29 -36.72 21.09
N GLN A 388 -38.19 -37.12 21.72
CA GLN A 388 -38.05 -38.44 22.35
C GLN A 388 -39.05 -38.66 23.50
N ILE A 389 -39.18 -37.63 24.38
CA ILE A 389 -40.14 -37.69 25.48
C ILE A 389 -41.56 -37.73 24.97
N GLU A 390 -41.89 -36.99 23.90
CA GLU A 390 -43.19 -36.98 23.26
C GLU A 390 -43.55 -38.37 22.73
N GLN A 391 -42.60 -39.04 22.07
CA GLN A 391 -42.76 -40.39 21.56
C GLN A 391 -42.95 -41.42 22.69
N GLU A 392 -42.24 -41.29 23.83
CA GLU A 392 -42.42 -42.13 25.01
C GLU A 392 -43.83 -41.92 25.63
N ARG A 393 -44.31 -40.69 25.71
CA ARG A 393 -45.66 -40.36 26.18
C ARG A 393 -46.73 -41.05 25.33
N ASP A 394 -46.60 -40.95 24.01
CA ASP A 394 -47.60 -41.48 23.10
C ASP A 394 -47.62 -43.01 23.13
N ASN A 395 -46.43 -43.65 23.23
CA ASN A 395 -46.32 -45.09 23.42
C ASN A 395 -46.98 -45.57 24.72
N LEU A 396 -46.73 -44.86 25.85
CA LEU A 396 -47.33 -45.17 27.14
C LEU A 396 -48.86 -44.97 27.13
N SER A 397 -49.35 -43.94 26.46
CA SER A 397 -50.78 -43.70 26.29
C SER A 397 -51.46 -44.80 25.51
N GLN A 398 -50.86 -45.25 24.40
CA GLN A 398 -51.36 -46.36 23.59
C GLN A 398 -51.38 -47.67 24.40
N LEU A 399 -50.34 -47.95 25.18
CA LEU A 399 -50.28 -49.13 26.02
C LEU A 399 -51.36 -49.12 27.10
N LEU A 400 -51.64 -47.99 27.70
CA LEU A 400 -52.76 -47.87 28.68
C LEU A 400 -54.11 -48.11 28.02
N ASP A 401 -54.35 -47.64 26.82
CA ASP A 401 -55.59 -47.81 26.09
C ASP A 401 -55.82 -49.28 25.62
N ILE A 402 -54.73 -49.92 25.12
CA ILE A 402 -54.79 -51.28 24.58
C ILE A 402 -54.95 -52.33 25.71
N ARG A 403 -54.31 -52.12 26.86
CA ARG A 403 -54.22 -53.14 27.92
C ARG A 403 -55.05 -52.82 29.18
N LYS A 404 -55.99 -51.91 29.09
CA LYS A 404 -56.79 -51.43 30.21
C LYS A 404 -57.54 -52.55 30.96
N GLY A 405 -57.77 -53.71 30.36
CA GLY A 405 -58.42 -54.88 30.93
C GLY A 405 -57.47 -56.02 31.39
N GLU A 406 -56.17 -55.96 31.02
CA GLU A 406 -55.19 -57.01 31.28
C GLU A 406 -54.17 -56.70 32.39
N LEU A 407 -54.03 -55.42 32.75
CA LEU A 407 -53.08 -54.92 33.74
C LEU A 407 -53.73 -54.93 35.11
N GLY A 408 -53.01 -55.44 36.12
CA GLY A 408 -53.39 -55.30 37.54
C GLY A 408 -53.49 -53.85 37.98
N GLU A 409 -54.31 -53.58 39.03
CA GLU A 409 -54.57 -52.20 39.53
C GLU A 409 -53.29 -51.41 39.84
N ASP A 410 -52.26 -52.05 40.39
CA ASP A 410 -50.98 -51.39 40.73
C ASP A 410 -50.20 -50.96 39.49
N ALA A 411 -50.14 -51.76 38.41
CA ALA A 411 -49.49 -51.43 37.15
C ALA A 411 -50.22 -50.29 36.45
N GLN A 412 -51.53 -50.29 36.43
CA GLN A 412 -52.38 -49.22 35.89
C GLN A 412 -52.13 -47.87 36.63
N SER A 413 -52.05 -47.94 37.98
CA SER A 413 -51.75 -46.77 38.82
C SER A 413 -50.36 -46.19 38.54
N ALA A 414 -49.37 -47.06 38.42
CA ALA A 414 -47.97 -46.67 38.16
C ALA A 414 -47.81 -46.00 36.76
N LEU A 415 -48.41 -46.60 35.74
CA LEU A 415 -48.41 -46.03 34.38
C LEU A 415 -49.17 -44.72 34.29
N THR A 416 -50.32 -44.59 34.94
CA THR A 416 -51.11 -43.38 34.98
C THR A 416 -50.35 -42.21 35.66
N LYS A 417 -49.65 -42.51 36.76
CA LYS A 417 -48.81 -41.49 37.45
C LYS A 417 -47.62 -41.08 36.58
N ARG A 418 -46.99 -42.01 35.89
CA ARG A 418 -45.88 -41.68 34.98
C ARG A 418 -46.32 -40.83 33.78
N LEU A 419 -47.48 -41.18 33.17
CA LEU A 419 -48.06 -40.40 32.10
C LEU A 419 -48.46 -38.99 32.52
N ALA A 420 -49.01 -38.84 33.72
CA ALA A 420 -49.36 -37.55 34.31
C ALA A 420 -48.11 -36.65 34.53
N LEU A 421 -47.00 -37.23 34.97
CA LEU A 421 -45.72 -36.53 35.11
C LEU A 421 -45.15 -36.09 33.74
N LEU A 422 -45.19 -36.96 32.73
CA LEU A 422 -44.76 -36.62 31.37
C LEU A 422 -45.61 -35.48 30.79
N ASN A 423 -46.92 -35.52 30.93
CA ASN A 423 -47.84 -34.45 30.50
C ASN A 423 -47.54 -33.11 31.20
N ARG A 424 -47.26 -33.14 32.52
CA ARG A 424 -46.85 -31.95 33.27
C ARG A 424 -45.52 -31.38 32.83
N PHE A 425 -44.56 -32.24 32.48
CA PHE A 425 -43.29 -31.86 31.92
C PHE A 425 -43.47 -31.13 30.58
N PHE A 426 -44.32 -31.63 29.70
CA PHE A 426 -44.64 -30.94 28.44
C PHE A 426 -45.27 -29.59 28.64
N ILE A 427 -46.25 -29.50 29.54
CA ILE A 427 -46.91 -28.22 29.85
C ILE A 427 -45.88 -27.21 30.38
N ALA A 428 -45.00 -27.64 31.30
CA ALA A 428 -43.95 -26.82 31.83
C ALA A 428 -42.98 -26.31 30.75
N HIS A 429 -42.62 -27.16 29.83
CA HIS A 429 -41.72 -26.81 28.73
C HIS A 429 -42.36 -25.88 27.69
N ILE A 430 -43.62 -26.14 27.30
CA ILE A 430 -44.37 -25.29 26.36
C ILE A 430 -44.66 -23.91 26.93
N THR A 431 -44.97 -23.82 28.24
CA THR A 431 -45.38 -22.56 28.90
C THR A 431 -44.19 -21.73 29.34
N ASN A 432 -42.97 -22.30 29.32
CA ASN A 432 -41.72 -21.67 29.80
C ASN A 432 -41.85 -21.00 31.19
N ASN A 433 -42.69 -21.61 32.07
CA ASN A 433 -43.04 -21.06 33.38
C ASN A 433 -42.06 -21.61 34.43
N GLU A 434 -41.13 -20.77 34.88
CA GLU A 434 -40.10 -21.15 35.86
C GLU A 434 -40.66 -21.66 37.18
N SER A 435 -41.77 -21.10 37.66
CA SER A 435 -42.40 -21.54 38.90
C SER A 435 -43.06 -22.91 38.79
N PHE A 436 -43.56 -23.26 37.61
CA PHE A 436 -44.12 -24.58 37.32
C PHE A 436 -43.01 -25.62 37.17
N ASN A 437 -41.91 -25.24 36.54
CA ASN A 437 -40.69 -26.07 36.41
C ASN A 437 -40.13 -26.41 37.77
N SER A 438 -40.08 -25.48 38.70
CA SER A 438 -39.61 -25.69 40.05
C SER A 438 -40.48 -26.69 40.83
N LYS A 439 -41.81 -26.58 40.75
CA LYS A 439 -42.75 -27.52 41.38
C LYS A 439 -42.66 -28.93 40.78
N LEU A 440 -42.56 -29.03 39.48
CA LEU A 440 -42.37 -30.29 38.77
C LEU A 440 -41.09 -30.98 39.16
N HIS A 441 -40.03 -30.19 39.28
CA HIS A 441 -38.73 -30.66 39.72
C HIS A 441 -38.76 -31.22 41.16
N GLN A 442 -39.48 -30.54 42.06
CA GLN A 442 -39.70 -31.02 43.43
C GLN A 442 -40.53 -32.32 43.48
N GLU A 443 -41.63 -32.44 42.64
CA GLU A 443 -42.42 -33.65 42.54
C GLU A 443 -41.60 -34.84 41.99
N MET A 444 -40.73 -34.56 40.97
CA MET A 444 -39.82 -35.56 40.45
C MET A 444 -38.76 -35.98 41.47
N GLU A 445 -38.18 -35.04 42.22
CA GLU A 445 -37.23 -35.33 43.30
C GLU A 445 -37.91 -36.13 44.39
N ALA A 446 -39.12 -35.79 44.78
CA ALA A 446 -39.88 -36.53 45.79
C ALA A 446 -40.19 -37.99 45.36
N LEU A 447 -40.52 -38.17 44.09
CA LEU A 447 -40.74 -39.53 43.51
C LEU A 447 -39.43 -40.35 43.49
N ILE A 448 -38.32 -39.73 43.06
CA ILE A 448 -37.02 -40.37 43.03
C ILE A 448 -36.46 -40.58 44.43
N ALA A 449 -36.75 -39.72 45.39
CA ALA A 449 -36.33 -39.84 46.79
C ALA A 449 -36.90 -41.08 47.49
N ASN A 450 -38.17 -41.45 47.17
CA ASN A 450 -38.77 -42.72 47.66
C ASN A 450 -38.32 -43.89 46.74
N ARG A 451 -37.14 -44.42 47.05
CA ARG A 451 -36.44 -45.42 46.24
C ARG A 451 -37.23 -46.69 45.96
N ASP A 452 -37.88 -47.22 46.98
CA ASP A 452 -38.61 -48.50 46.88
C ASP A 452 -39.79 -48.32 45.94
N THR A 453 -40.60 -47.26 46.13
CA THR A 453 -41.71 -46.91 45.25
C THR A 453 -41.26 -46.59 43.81
N PHE A 454 -40.13 -45.91 43.65
CA PHE A 454 -39.57 -45.62 42.32
C PHE A 454 -39.10 -46.86 41.58
N MET A 455 -38.39 -47.73 42.27
CA MET A 455 -37.91 -49.01 41.72
C MET A 455 -39.06 -49.93 41.37
N GLU A 456 -40.04 -50.04 42.23
CA GLU A 456 -41.24 -50.83 42.00
C GLU A 456 -42.10 -50.27 40.84
N SER A 457 -42.36 -48.98 40.85
CA SER A 457 -43.10 -48.35 39.73
C SER A 457 -42.35 -48.44 38.39
N THR A 458 -41.01 -48.48 38.44
CA THR A 458 -40.20 -48.73 37.26
C THR A 458 -40.36 -50.15 36.74
N ARG A 459 -40.28 -51.14 37.61
CA ARG A 459 -40.55 -52.54 37.25
C ARG A 459 -41.93 -52.71 36.68
N LEU A 460 -42.95 -52.18 37.33
CA LEU A 460 -44.35 -52.25 36.84
C LEU A 460 -44.50 -51.60 35.44
N SER A 461 -43.79 -50.52 35.18
CA SER A 461 -43.73 -49.91 33.87
C SER A 461 -43.12 -50.87 32.83
N PHE A 462 -42.02 -51.61 33.19
CA PHE A 462 -41.42 -52.58 32.31
C PHE A 462 -42.27 -53.86 32.15
N VAL A 463 -43.01 -54.27 33.16
CA VAL A 463 -44.02 -55.33 33.07
C VAL A 463 -45.05 -54.99 31.97
N ALA A 464 -45.49 -53.74 31.94
CA ALA A 464 -46.46 -53.29 30.94
C ALA A 464 -45.86 -53.07 29.55
N SER A 465 -44.68 -52.49 29.44
CA SER A 465 -44.06 -52.08 28.19
C SER A 465 -43.19 -53.15 27.53
N HIS A 466 -42.52 -53.97 28.35
CA HIS A 466 -41.58 -54.99 27.90
C HIS A 466 -41.76 -56.30 28.71
N PRO A 467 -42.90 -56.97 28.56
CA PRO A 467 -43.22 -58.16 29.35
C PRO A 467 -42.20 -59.30 29.14
N GLN A 468 -41.70 -59.47 27.93
CA GLN A 468 -40.71 -60.49 27.61
C GLN A 468 -39.36 -60.24 28.35
N PHE A 469 -38.97 -58.97 28.51
CA PHE A 469 -37.81 -58.61 29.29
C PHE A 469 -37.95 -59.04 30.76
N ILE A 470 -39.08 -58.77 31.38
CA ILE A 470 -39.38 -59.13 32.76
C ILE A 470 -39.46 -60.66 32.89
N GLN A 471 -40.18 -61.34 31.99
CA GLN A 471 -40.30 -62.79 31.99
C GLN A 471 -38.94 -63.48 31.85
N HIS A 472 -38.06 -62.94 31.03
CA HIS A 472 -36.68 -63.46 30.90
C HIS A 472 -35.91 -63.36 32.25
N LEU A 473 -36.01 -62.24 32.96
CA LEU A 473 -35.36 -62.07 34.25
C LEU A 473 -35.94 -63.01 35.33
N GLU A 474 -37.27 -63.19 35.35
CA GLU A 474 -37.98 -64.11 36.25
C GLU A 474 -37.60 -65.57 35.97
N SER A 475 -37.49 -65.98 34.70
CA SER A 475 -37.11 -67.33 34.32
C SER A 475 -35.69 -67.73 34.76
N HIS A 476 -34.82 -66.74 34.98
CA HIS A 476 -33.47 -66.95 35.49
C HIS A 476 -33.37 -66.92 37.04
N GLY A 477 -34.53 -66.87 37.71
CA GLY A 477 -34.61 -66.95 39.16
C GLY A 477 -34.14 -65.70 39.91
N LEU A 478 -34.28 -64.55 39.27
CA LEU A 478 -34.05 -63.27 39.95
C LEU A 478 -35.20 -62.97 40.90
N THR A 479 -34.84 -62.47 42.07
CA THR A 479 -35.83 -61.93 43.02
C THR A 479 -36.46 -60.62 42.53
N GLU A 480 -37.61 -60.31 43.03
CA GLU A 480 -38.31 -59.06 42.69
C GLU A 480 -37.42 -57.83 42.89
N TRP A 481 -36.64 -57.77 43.95
CA TRP A 481 -35.68 -56.71 44.20
C TRP A 481 -34.54 -56.68 43.16
N GLU A 482 -34.02 -57.84 42.73
CA GLU A 482 -33.00 -57.94 41.69
C GLU A 482 -33.56 -57.52 40.33
N ILE A 483 -34.82 -57.82 40.02
CA ILE A 483 -35.50 -57.35 38.84
C ILE A 483 -35.63 -55.81 38.84
N ASN A 484 -36.07 -55.25 39.98
CA ASN A 484 -36.09 -53.80 40.19
C ASN A 484 -34.74 -53.15 39.93
N TYR A 485 -33.68 -53.79 40.43
CA TYR A 485 -32.29 -53.36 40.20
C TYR A 485 -31.91 -53.43 38.71
N CYS A 486 -32.26 -54.49 38.02
CA CYS A 486 -32.03 -54.63 36.58
C CYS A 486 -32.78 -53.54 35.75
N CYS A 487 -33.99 -53.18 36.15
CA CYS A 487 -34.76 -52.12 35.52
C CYS A 487 -34.06 -50.75 35.58
N LEU A 488 -33.31 -50.46 36.63
CA LEU A 488 -32.52 -49.23 36.70
C LEU A 488 -31.41 -49.16 35.62
N TYR A 489 -30.74 -50.29 35.35
CA TYR A 489 -29.78 -50.40 34.25
C TYR A 489 -30.46 -50.32 32.88
N ALA A 490 -31.66 -50.87 32.76
CA ALA A 490 -32.43 -50.78 31.54
C ALA A 490 -32.88 -49.35 31.22
N LEU A 491 -33.12 -48.51 32.25
CA LEU A 491 -33.33 -47.05 32.11
C LEU A 491 -32.10 -46.31 31.65
N GLY A 492 -30.92 -46.94 31.60
CA GLY A 492 -29.69 -46.31 31.13
C GLY A 492 -28.70 -45.89 32.20
N LEU A 493 -28.99 -46.10 33.52
CA LEU A 493 -28.07 -45.79 34.58
C LEU A 493 -26.82 -46.67 34.50
N LYS A 494 -25.67 -46.10 34.79
CA LYS A 494 -24.40 -46.81 34.88
C LYS A 494 -24.23 -47.45 36.29
N GLY A 495 -23.40 -48.45 36.43
CA GLY A 495 -23.20 -49.14 37.70
C GLY A 495 -22.93 -48.23 38.89
N LYS A 496 -22.07 -47.23 38.71
CA LYS A 496 -21.78 -46.24 39.75
C LYS A 496 -23.00 -45.39 40.13
N GLU A 497 -23.82 -45.03 39.17
CA GLU A 497 -25.06 -44.25 39.37
C GLU A 497 -26.12 -45.08 40.08
N VAL A 498 -26.29 -46.34 39.69
CA VAL A 498 -27.17 -47.30 40.37
C VAL A 498 -26.73 -47.47 41.82
N GLY A 499 -25.43 -47.74 42.09
CA GLY A 499 -24.87 -47.88 43.42
C GLY A 499 -25.07 -46.65 44.32
N THR A 500 -24.89 -45.48 43.73
CA THR A 500 -25.13 -44.18 44.41
C THR A 500 -26.61 -44.00 44.74
N TYR A 501 -27.50 -44.31 43.79
CA TYR A 501 -28.97 -44.18 43.95
C TYR A 501 -29.49 -45.14 45.03
N ILE A 502 -29.12 -46.40 45.05
CA ILE A 502 -29.57 -47.37 46.03
C ILE A 502 -28.84 -47.24 47.39
N LYS A 503 -27.81 -46.39 47.53
CA LYS A 503 -26.94 -46.17 48.70
C LYS A 503 -26.36 -47.47 49.26
N MET A 504 -26.04 -48.42 48.44
CA MET A 504 -25.48 -49.71 48.82
C MET A 504 -24.00 -49.79 48.44
N ARG A 505 -23.08 -49.86 49.42
CA ARG A 505 -21.64 -49.97 49.20
C ARG A 505 -21.23 -51.26 48.50
N SER A 506 -22.00 -52.33 48.71
CA SER A 506 -21.76 -53.67 48.13
C SER A 506 -22.52 -53.93 46.82
N HIS A 507 -22.97 -52.87 46.09
CA HIS A 507 -23.76 -53.04 44.87
C HIS A 507 -23.04 -53.85 43.77
N TYR A 508 -21.68 -53.89 43.81
CA TYR A 508 -20.89 -54.71 42.90
C TYR A 508 -21.12 -56.20 43.13
N ASN A 509 -21.31 -56.65 44.41
CA ASN A 509 -21.63 -58.06 44.74
C ASN A 509 -22.99 -58.42 44.16
N VAL A 510 -24.00 -57.56 44.33
CA VAL A 510 -25.34 -57.75 43.72
C VAL A 510 -25.25 -57.83 42.22
N SER A 511 -24.48 -56.97 41.59
CA SER A 511 -24.28 -57.01 40.15
C SER A 511 -23.60 -58.33 39.69
N SER A 512 -22.66 -58.83 40.49
CA SER A 512 -21.95 -60.09 40.26
C SER A 512 -22.93 -61.28 40.39
N ASP A 513 -23.74 -61.33 41.47
CA ASP A 513 -24.73 -62.38 41.71
C ASP A 513 -25.77 -62.45 40.60
N ILE A 514 -26.27 -61.30 40.17
CA ILE A 514 -27.20 -61.20 39.01
C ILE A 514 -26.53 -61.70 37.72
N ARG A 515 -25.26 -61.40 37.49
CA ARG A 515 -24.53 -61.92 36.32
C ARG A 515 -24.44 -63.42 36.31
N VAL A 516 -24.15 -64.01 37.49
CA VAL A 516 -24.09 -65.48 37.65
C VAL A 516 -25.48 -66.09 37.32
N LYS A 517 -26.57 -65.54 37.86
CA LYS A 517 -27.92 -66.01 37.61
C LYS A 517 -28.31 -65.93 36.12
N LEU A 518 -27.86 -64.84 35.43
CA LEU A 518 -28.09 -64.62 34.02
C LEU A 518 -27.12 -65.37 33.08
N GLY A 519 -26.18 -66.15 33.65
CA GLY A 519 -25.19 -66.89 32.87
C GLY A 519 -24.15 -66.02 32.17
N ILE A 520 -23.88 -64.81 32.68
CA ILE A 520 -22.91 -63.88 32.11
C ILE A 520 -21.53 -64.12 32.74
N ASN A 521 -20.56 -64.58 31.94
CA ASN A 521 -19.20 -64.82 32.42
C ASN A 521 -18.45 -63.51 32.79
N GLU A 522 -17.40 -63.62 33.62
CA GLU A 522 -16.63 -62.45 34.08
C GLU A 522 -15.99 -61.65 32.96
N HIS A 523 -15.63 -62.30 31.86
CA HIS A 523 -14.98 -61.67 30.71
C HIS A 523 -15.96 -61.22 29.61
N ASP A 524 -17.28 -61.48 29.82
CA ASP A 524 -18.32 -61.05 28.88
C ASP A 524 -18.70 -59.58 29.13
N THR A 525 -19.78 -59.18 28.45
CA THR A 525 -20.26 -57.80 28.49
C THR A 525 -20.64 -57.33 29.92
N ASN A 526 -20.58 -56.04 30.16
CA ASN A 526 -21.06 -55.42 31.41
C ASN A 526 -22.57 -55.64 31.57
N LEU A 527 -23.03 -55.88 32.85
CA LEU A 527 -24.45 -56.12 33.17
C LEU A 527 -25.38 -55.08 32.51
N GLY A 528 -25.06 -53.82 32.61
CA GLY A 528 -25.89 -52.73 32.01
C GLY A 528 -25.93 -52.78 30.48
N ILE A 529 -24.85 -53.21 29.82
CA ILE A 529 -24.86 -53.41 28.36
C ILE A 529 -25.68 -54.62 27.97
N TYR A 530 -25.56 -55.71 28.71
CA TYR A 530 -26.35 -56.94 28.49
C TYR A 530 -27.84 -56.65 28.63
N LEU A 531 -28.26 -56.04 29.72
CA LEU A 531 -29.66 -55.72 30.00
C LEU A 531 -30.28 -54.77 28.96
N ARG A 532 -29.51 -53.78 28.49
CA ARG A 532 -29.99 -52.92 27.40
C ARG A 532 -30.10 -53.62 26.04
N LYS A 533 -29.20 -54.55 25.75
CA LYS A 533 -29.32 -55.40 24.57
C LYS A 533 -30.53 -56.34 24.66
N LEU A 534 -30.74 -56.96 25.83
CA LEU A 534 -31.89 -57.80 26.09
C LEU A 534 -33.19 -57.01 25.90
N LEU A 535 -33.24 -55.79 26.47
CA LEU A 535 -34.38 -54.88 26.30
C LEU A 535 -34.67 -54.53 24.85
N ALA A 536 -33.63 -54.32 24.04
CA ALA A 536 -33.79 -53.95 22.64
C ALA A 536 -34.29 -55.11 21.76
N HIS A 537 -34.21 -56.37 22.25
CA HIS A 537 -34.67 -57.55 21.55
C HIS A 537 -35.91 -58.18 22.16
N SER A 538 -36.44 -57.60 23.24
CA SER A 538 -37.70 -57.96 23.93
C SER A 538 -38.80 -56.96 23.65
#